data_16c22be096085e0fe6ddaad827ddc027
#
_entry.id   16c22be096085e0fe6ddaad827ddc027
#
_cell.length_a   1.000
_cell.length_b   1.000
_cell.length_c   1.000
_cell.angle_alpha   90.00
_cell.angle_beta   90.00
_cell.angle_gamma   90.00
#
_symmetry.space_group_name_H-M   'P 1'
#
loop_
_entity.id
_entity.type
_entity.pdbx_description
1 polymer ?
#
loop_
_entity_poly.entity_id
_entity_poly.type
_entity_poly.pdbx_seq_one_letter_code
_entity_poly.pdbx_strand_id
1 'polypeptide(L)'
;MRALLVFLLSLLCATASAQKGNSFGVAYYNVDKLYDTIPSRFYDDRAYTPAGCFGWDSNRYTHKIKQVAAVVDSIALPVVALYGVENEQVVKDIVTACRGDYSYIHRTANGYDGLDFALLYFADCFYPDKVIERQGALCVEGEAFDRPLTIVATHRSRSLGVLLDELKTAEDNNIIILGDAGKLNFKKWAFVEATLGARLAGRGNRILRGVWHLQDCVLTNIEAQNRSDVYIRPWLLDRRGVPFATFQGGKYCGGYSSYLPIYIYFDNLFAF
;
A
#
# COMPACT_ATOMS: atom_id res chain seq x y z
N MET A 1 56.77 30.96 -0.15
CA MET A 1 55.91 30.42 -1.22
C MET A 1 55.27 29.05 -0.93
N ARG A 2 55.27 28.52 0.28
CA ARG A 2 54.62 27.24 0.61
C ARG A 2 53.34 27.37 1.47
N ALA A 3 53.00 28.55 1.96
CA ALA A 3 51.81 28.78 2.79
C ALA A 3 50.56 29.22 2.03
N LEU A 4 50.65 29.56 0.73
CA LEU A 4 49.53 30.03 -0.08
C LEU A 4 48.81 28.90 -0.84
N LEU A 5 49.41 27.71 -0.90
CA LEU A 5 48.83 26.55 -1.60
C LEU A 5 47.87 25.71 -0.75
N VAL A 6 47.93 25.86 0.58
CA VAL A 6 47.07 25.08 1.51
C VAL A 6 45.71 25.76 1.71
N PHE A 7 45.58 27.04 1.45
CA PHE A 7 44.33 27.80 1.59
C PHE A 7 43.36 27.68 0.39
N LEU A 8 43.85 27.23 -0.78
CA LEU A 8 43.02 27.06 -1.97
C LEU A 8 42.40 25.64 -2.07
N LEU A 9 42.87 24.66 -1.30
CA LEU A 9 42.28 23.32 -1.29
C LEU A 9 41.12 23.13 -0.29
N SER A 10 40.93 24.07 0.62
CA SER A 10 39.85 24.02 1.62
C SER A 10 38.55 24.70 1.17
N LEU A 11 38.52 25.32 -0.01
CA LEU A 11 37.32 26.01 -0.54
C LEU A 11 36.56 25.22 -1.60
N LEU A 12 37.00 23.98 -1.91
CA LEU A 12 36.31 23.09 -2.89
C LEU A 12 35.51 21.99 -2.24
N CYS A 13 35.35 21.99 -0.91
CA CYS A 13 34.31 21.18 -0.23
C CYS A 13 33.00 21.99 -0.08
N ALA A 14 32.69 22.80 -1.09
CA ALA A 14 31.40 23.47 -1.16
C ALA A 14 30.36 22.47 -1.76
N THR A 15 29.54 21.91 -0.88
CA THR A 15 28.12 21.65 -1.11
C THR A 15 27.80 20.90 -2.40
N ALA A 16 28.13 19.64 -2.47
CA ALA A 16 27.21 18.70 -3.05
C ALA A 16 26.03 18.55 -2.03
N SER A 17 25.22 19.59 -1.90
CA SER A 17 23.82 19.42 -1.56
C SER A 17 23.28 18.60 -2.72
N ALA A 18 23.31 17.28 -2.60
CA ALA A 18 22.43 16.44 -3.40
C ALA A 18 21.07 17.09 -3.20
N GLN A 19 20.55 17.72 -4.24
CA GLN A 19 19.16 18.11 -4.32
C GLN A 19 18.43 16.81 -3.99
N LYS A 20 17.90 16.67 -2.76
CA LYS A 20 17.01 15.59 -2.40
C LYS A 20 15.85 15.76 -3.37
N GLY A 21 15.89 15.02 -4.47
CA GLY A 21 14.79 15.02 -5.41
C GLY A 21 13.52 14.67 -4.63
N ASN A 22 12.40 15.26 -4.99
CA ASN A 22 11.08 15.00 -4.40
C ASN A 22 10.66 13.55 -4.72
N SER A 23 11.50 12.58 -4.34
CA SER A 23 11.22 11.16 -4.55
C SER A 23 10.14 10.70 -3.59
N PHE A 24 9.11 10.08 -4.12
CA PHE A 24 7.94 9.66 -3.36
C PHE A 24 7.43 8.32 -3.87
N GLY A 25 6.93 7.50 -2.98
CA GLY A 25 6.37 6.23 -3.37
C GLY A 25 5.17 5.84 -2.52
N VAL A 26 4.24 5.14 -3.16
CA VAL A 26 3.06 4.58 -2.53
C VAL A 26 2.96 3.10 -2.89
N ALA A 27 2.71 2.26 -1.90
CA ALA A 27 2.40 0.86 -2.10
C ALA A 27 0.99 0.52 -1.66
N TYR A 28 0.45 -0.57 -2.21
CA TYR A 28 -0.77 -1.20 -1.73
C TYR A 28 -0.49 -2.67 -1.44
N TYR A 29 -0.93 -3.13 -0.29
CA TYR A 29 -0.79 -4.52 0.11
C TYR A 29 -2.10 -5.07 0.65
N ASN A 30 -2.71 -5.98 -0.10
CA ASN A 30 -3.80 -6.79 0.41
C ASN A 30 -3.20 -7.87 1.32
N VAL A 31 -3.37 -7.71 2.63
CA VAL A 31 -2.82 -8.64 3.64
C VAL A 31 -3.65 -9.93 3.76
N ASP A 32 -4.63 -10.09 2.86
CA ASP A 32 -5.64 -11.14 2.91
C ASP A 32 -6.53 -10.94 4.15
N LYS A 33 -6.82 -11.95 4.92
CA LYS A 33 -7.73 -11.89 6.07
C LYS A 33 -6.94 -11.83 7.36
N LEU A 34 -6.68 -10.62 7.85
CA LEU A 34 -5.99 -10.41 9.12
C LEU A 34 -7.00 -9.98 10.19
N TYR A 35 -7.69 -10.98 10.71
CA TYR A 35 -8.55 -10.83 11.89
C TYR A 35 -7.71 -10.88 13.16
N ASP A 36 -8.21 -10.28 14.24
CA ASP A 36 -7.70 -10.53 15.57
C ASP A 36 -8.15 -11.94 16.07
N THR A 37 -8.12 -12.21 17.36
CA THR A 37 -8.51 -13.52 17.89
C THR A 37 -9.81 -13.47 18.69
N ILE A 38 -10.51 -12.31 18.70
CA ILE A 38 -11.69 -12.04 19.49
C ILE A 38 -12.90 -11.99 18.56
N PRO A 39 -13.91 -12.84 18.75
CA PRO A 39 -15.06 -12.88 17.86
C PRO A 39 -15.83 -11.55 17.85
N SER A 40 -16.08 -11.02 16.65
CA SER A 40 -16.85 -9.81 16.45
C SER A 40 -18.34 -10.02 16.79
N ARG A 41 -19.00 -8.91 17.21
CA ARG A 41 -20.45 -8.86 17.39
C ARG A 41 -21.19 -8.35 16.14
N PHE A 42 -20.45 -7.88 15.13
CA PHE A 42 -21.00 -7.17 13.97
C PHE A 42 -20.95 -8.00 12.68
N TYR A 43 -20.03 -8.97 12.57
CA TYR A 43 -19.85 -9.84 11.41
C TYR A 43 -19.35 -11.21 11.85
N ASP A 44 -19.42 -12.20 10.96
CA ASP A 44 -19.04 -13.59 11.26
C ASP A 44 -17.56 -13.85 10.94
N ASP A 45 -16.72 -13.71 11.95
CA ASP A 45 -15.30 -14.03 11.95
C ASP A 45 -14.94 -15.26 12.80
N ARG A 46 -15.94 -15.99 13.29
CA ARG A 46 -15.76 -17.16 14.22
C ARG A 46 -14.77 -18.18 13.71
N ALA A 47 -14.61 -18.33 12.40
CA ALA A 47 -13.59 -19.20 11.81
C ALA A 47 -12.16 -18.77 12.19
N TYR A 48 -11.92 -17.49 12.45
CA TYR A 48 -10.66 -16.85 12.80
C TYR A 48 -10.51 -16.63 14.31
N THR A 49 -10.96 -17.56 15.11
CA THR A 49 -10.76 -17.57 16.57
C THR A 49 -9.99 -18.83 16.98
N PRO A 50 -9.46 -18.91 18.22
CA PRO A 50 -8.76 -20.10 18.71
C PRO A 50 -9.62 -21.39 18.64
N ALA A 51 -10.93 -21.27 18.88
CA ALA A 51 -11.88 -22.37 18.77
C ALA A 51 -12.47 -22.54 17.37
N GLY A 52 -12.18 -21.64 16.44
CA GLY A 52 -12.67 -21.66 15.07
C GLY A 52 -11.99 -22.73 14.20
N CYS A 53 -12.56 -22.98 13.02
CA CYS A 53 -12.05 -24.04 12.12
C CYS A 53 -10.62 -23.77 11.61
N PHE A 54 -10.15 -22.53 11.63
CA PHE A 54 -8.77 -22.18 11.27
C PHE A 54 -7.80 -22.23 12.48
N GLY A 55 -8.32 -22.42 13.72
CA GLY A 55 -7.50 -22.44 14.93
C GLY A 55 -6.63 -21.17 15.04
N TRP A 56 -7.23 -20.00 14.78
CA TRP A 56 -6.53 -18.72 14.74
C TRP A 56 -6.27 -18.21 16.14
N ASP A 57 -5.15 -18.64 16.72
CA ASP A 57 -4.72 -18.28 18.07
C ASP A 57 -3.76 -17.08 18.09
N SER A 58 -3.41 -16.62 19.29
CA SER A 58 -2.51 -15.49 19.50
C SER A 58 -1.10 -15.70 18.90
N ASN A 59 -0.62 -16.94 18.81
CA ASN A 59 0.68 -17.22 18.22
C ASN A 59 0.64 -17.01 16.70
N ARG A 60 -0.40 -17.52 16.03
CA ARG A 60 -0.62 -17.34 14.58
C ARG A 60 -0.88 -15.88 14.25
N TYR A 61 -1.68 -15.20 15.05
CA TYR A 61 -1.92 -13.76 14.93
C TYR A 61 -0.63 -12.97 15.02
N THR A 62 0.13 -13.13 16.11
CA THR A 62 1.41 -12.42 16.33
C THR A 62 2.42 -12.72 15.22
N HIS A 63 2.46 -13.97 14.75
CA HIS A 63 3.31 -14.34 13.62
C HIS A 63 2.92 -13.59 12.35
N LYS A 64 1.62 -13.50 12.04
CA LYS A 64 1.10 -12.79 10.87
C LYS A 64 1.35 -11.28 10.96
N ILE A 65 1.17 -10.67 12.14
CA ILE A 65 1.51 -9.26 12.39
C ILE A 65 2.99 -8.99 12.02
N LYS A 66 3.90 -9.78 12.54
CA LYS A 66 5.35 -9.67 12.25
C LYS A 66 5.66 -9.84 10.75
N GLN A 67 4.96 -10.73 10.07
CA GLN A 67 5.14 -10.92 8.63
C GLN A 67 4.65 -9.72 7.83
N VAL A 68 3.48 -9.16 8.15
CA VAL A 68 2.97 -7.95 7.49
C VAL A 68 3.92 -6.79 7.72
N ALA A 69 4.36 -6.56 8.97
CA ALA A 69 5.34 -5.53 9.31
C ALA A 69 6.65 -5.71 8.53
N ALA A 70 7.17 -6.93 8.41
CA ALA A 70 8.38 -7.22 7.63
C ALA A 70 8.20 -6.89 6.13
N VAL A 71 7.00 -7.08 5.56
CA VAL A 71 6.72 -6.68 4.18
C VAL A 71 6.70 -5.16 4.07
N VAL A 72 6.02 -4.45 4.97
CA VAL A 72 5.98 -2.98 5.02
C VAL A 72 7.38 -2.40 5.12
N ASP A 73 8.19 -2.89 6.08
CA ASP A 73 9.58 -2.47 6.28
C ASP A 73 10.47 -2.75 5.06
N SER A 74 10.22 -3.84 4.35
CA SER A 74 11.00 -4.21 3.15
C SER A 74 10.62 -3.38 1.92
N ILE A 75 9.36 -2.94 1.84
CA ILE A 75 8.89 -1.99 0.82
C ILE A 75 9.52 -0.61 1.07
N ALA A 76 9.56 -0.18 2.33
CA ALA A 76 10.18 1.05 2.80
C ALA A 76 9.77 2.32 2.01
N LEU A 77 8.50 2.40 1.59
CA LEU A 77 7.96 3.57 0.91
C LEU A 77 7.29 4.52 1.90
N PRO A 78 7.26 5.83 1.59
CA PRO A 78 6.61 6.84 2.42
C PRO A 78 5.16 6.53 2.80
N VAL A 79 4.41 5.88 1.90
CA VAL A 79 3.03 5.52 2.13
C VAL A 79 2.78 4.06 1.75
N VAL A 80 2.09 3.33 2.62
CA VAL A 80 1.65 1.94 2.38
C VAL A 80 0.18 1.80 2.75
N ALA A 81 -0.67 1.61 1.74
CA ALA A 81 -2.07 1.31 1.94
C ALA A 81 -2.25 -0.20 2.19
N LEU A 82 -2.93 -0.56 3.24
CA LEU A 82 -3.28 -1.94 3.57
C LEU A 82 -4.78 -2.15 3.35
N TYR A 83 -5.15 -3.32 2.85
CA TYR A 83 -6.52 -3.83 2.85
C TYR A 83 -6.56 -5.23 3.44
N GLY A 84 -7.63 -5.54 4.16
CA GLY A 84 -7.84 -6.85 4.76
C GLY A 84 -7.40 -6.93 6.20
N VAL A 85 -7.32 -5.81 6.90
CA VAL A 85 -7.17 -5.69 8.35
C VAL A 85 -8.56 -5.59 9.00
N GLU A 86 -8.76 -6.20 10.15
CA GLU A 86 -10.08 -6.25 10.78
C GLU A 86 -10.46 -4.94 11.48
N ASN A 87 -9.54 -4.37 12.23
CA ASN A 87 -9.85 -3.24 13.11
C ASN A 87 -8.60 -2.40 13.41
N GLU A 88 -8.82 -1.30 14.14
CA GLU A 88 -7.74 -0.37 14.50
C GLU A 88 -6.67 -1.02 15.37
N GLN A 89 -7.03 -1.98 16.25
CA GLN A 89 -6.03 -2.65 17.10
C GLN A 89 -5.06 -3.48 16.26
N VAL A 90 -5.55 -4.17 15.23
CA VAL A 90 -4.70 -4.90 14.28
C VAL A 90 -3.72 -3.95 13.59
N VAL A 91 -4.16 -2.74 13.20
CA VAL A 91 -3.28 -1.73 12.60
C VAL A 91 -2.22 -1.24 13.58
N LYS A 92 -2.60 -0.96 14.84
CA LYS A 92 -1.66 -0.59 15.91
C LYS A 92 -0.58 -1.65 16.13
N ASP A 93 -0.98 -2.91 16.14
CA ASP A 93 -0.06 -4.04 16.31
C ASP A 93 0.91 -4.15 15.12
N ILE A 94 0.45 -3.93 13.88
CA ILE A 94 1.31 -3.88 12.70
C ILE A 94 2.33 -2.74 12.82
N VAL A 95 1.87 -1.50 13.10
CA VAL A 95 2.74 -0.33 13.21
C VAL A 95 3.77 -0.51 14.32
N THR A 96 3.34 -1.05 15.48
CA THR A 96 4.25 -1.35 16.60
C THR A 96 5.31 -2.39 16.23
N ALA A 97 4.99 -3.32 15.33
CA ALA A 97 5.93 -4.35 14.87
C ALA A 97 6.84 -3.87 13.72
N CYS A 98 6.52 -2.77 13.06
CA CYS A 98 7.37 -2.14 12.05
C CYS A 98 8.62 -1.53 12.68
N ARG A 99 9.71 -1.50 11.92
CA ARG A 99 10.94 -0.75 12.26
C ARG A 99 10.86 0.71 11.84
N GLY A 100 10.08 1.00 10.78
CA GLY A 100 9.80 2.35 10.32
C GLY A 100 8.84 3.05 11.28
N ASP A 101 9.02 4.36 11.50
CA ASP A 101 8.16 5.19 12.35
C ASP A 101 6.92 5.64 11.56
N TYR A 102 6.01 4.70 11.33
CA TYR A 102 4.77 4.96 10.59
C TYR A 102 3.69 5.52 11.52
N SER A 103 3.11 6.64 11.11
CA SER A 103 1.76 7.03 11.52
C SER A 103 0.72 6.26 10.71
N TYR A 104 -0.55 6.25 11.15
CA TYR A 104 -1.57 5.53 10.40
C TYR A 104 -2.93 6.25 10.40
N ILE A 105 -3.72 5.95 9.38
CA ILE A 105 -5.16 6.20 9.31
C ILE A 105 -5.84 4.86 9.14
N HIS A 106 -6.83 4.58 9.97
CA HIS A 106 -7.72 3.42 9.84
C HIS A 106 -9.16 3.90 9.68
N ARG A 107 -9.90 3.25 8.81
CA ARG A 107 -11.34 3.48 8.64
C ARG A 107 -12.02 2.17 8.28
N THR A 108 -13.21 2.01 8.86
CA THR A 108 -14.07 0.85 8.61
C THR A 108 -14.58 0.87 7.18
N ALA A 109 -14.32 -0.19 6.42
CA ALA A 109 -14.73 -0.29 5.01
C ALA A 109 -16.23 -0.60 4.84
N ASN A 110 -16.97 -0.83 5.94
CA ASN A 110 -18.37 -1.25 5.96
C ASN A 110 -18.65 -2.49 5.10
N GLY A 111 -17.66 -3.39 5.00
CA GLY A 111 -17.78 -4.68 4.35
C GLY A 111 -18.55 -5.68 5.23
N TYR A 112 -19.20 -6.68 4.60
CA TYR A 112 -19.90 -7.74 5.32
C TYR A 112 -18.96 -8.69 6.08
N ASP A 113 -17.68 -8.70 5.69
CA ASP A 113 -16.64 -9.55 6.27
C ASP A 113 -15.81 -8.83 7.35
N GLY A 114 -16.10 -7.56 7.64
CA GLY A 114 -15.39 -6.78 8.66
C GLY A 114 -13.94 -6.48 8.30
N LEU A 115 -13.56 -6.55 7.02
CA LEU A 115 -12.21 -6.23 6.58
C LEU A 115 -12.12 -4.78 6.10
N ASP A 116 -11.18 -4.06 6.67
CA ASP A 116 -11.01 -2.62 6.55
C ASP A 116 -9.76 -2.24 5.76
N PHE A 117 -9.62 -0.91 5.56
CA PHE A 117 -8.41 -0.27 5.04
C PHE A 117 -7.61 0.40 6.16
N ALA A 118 -6.29 0.45 5.96
CA ALA A 118 -5.42 1.35 6.70
C ALA A 118 -4.44 2.02 5.73
N LEU A 119 -4.06 3.26 6.01
CA LEU A 119 -2.98 3.97 5.34
C LEU A 119 -1.87 4.20 6.35
N LEU A 120 -0.73 3.56 6.16
CA LEU A 120 0.49 3.80 6.92
C LEU A 120 1.30 4.86 6.20
N TYR A 121 1.85 5.84 6.90
CA TYR A 121 2.62 6.93 6.28
C TYR A 121 3.70 7.49 7.20
N PHE A 122 4.79 7.98 6.61
CA PHE A 122 5.77 8.78 7.32
C PHE A 122 5.27 10.22 7.40
N ALA A 123 5.14 10.75 8.63
CA ALA A 123 4.59 12.08 8.87
C ALA A 123 5.45 13.22 8.30
N ASP A 124 6.73 13.00 8.05
CA ASP A 124 7.64 13.94 7.38
C ASP A 124 7.57 13.90 5.85
N CYS A 125 6.82 12.95 5.27
CA CYS A 125 6.69 12.78 3.82
C CYS A 125 5.28 13.05 3.30
N PHE A 126 4.24 12.81 4.13
CA PHE A 126 2.84 12.99 3.75
C PHE A 126 2.03 13.54 4.92
N TYR A 127 1.30 14.63 4.68
CA TYR A 127 0.42 15.29 5.64
C TYR A 127 -1.04 15.07 5.25
N PRO A 128 -1.75 14.11 5.88
CA PRO A 128 -3.17 13.90 5.62
C PRO A 128 -4.00 15.06 6.19
N ASP A 129 -4.92 15.61 5.40
CA ASP A 129 -5.84 16.68 5.77
C ASP A 129 -7.27 16.17 5.90
N LYS A 130 -7.75 15.43 4.89
CA LYS A 130 -9.13 14.97 4.85
C LYS A 130 -9.21 13.48 4.51
N VAL A 131 -10.12 12.78 5.21
CA VAL A 131 -10.36 11.35 5.01
C VAL A 131 -11.80 11.14 4.56
N ILE A 132 -11.99 10.47 3.42
CA ILE A 132 -13.28 10.14 2.86
C ILE A 132 -13.42 8.62 2.82
N GLU A 133 -14.46 8.12 3.45
CA GLU A 133 -14.82 6.71 3.43
C GLU A 133 -15.90 6.45 2.41
N ARG A 134 -15.74 5.37 1.65
CA ARG A 134 -16.78 4.83 0.78
C ARG A 134 -16.74 3.32 0.89
N GLN A 135 -17.86 2.66 0.59
CA GLN A 135 -17.88 1.21 0.58
C GLN A 135 -16.80 0.64 -0.37
N GLY A 136 -15.82 -0.06 0.19
CA GLY A 136 -14.70 -0.65 -0.55
C GLY A 136 -13.66 0.36 -1.04
N ALA A 137 -13.60 1.58 -0.46
CA ALA A 137 -12.56 2.55 -0.75
C ALA A 137 -12.25 3.46 0.45
N LEU A 138 -10.98 3.75 0.64
CA LEU A 138 -10.45 4.76 1.53
C LEU A 138 -9.75 5.82 0.69
N CYS A 139 -10.20 7.07 0.77
CA CYS A 139 -9.58 8.20 0.13
C CYS A 139 -8.98 9.13 1.19
N VAL A 140 -7.73 9.49 1.03
CA VAL A 140 -7.02 10.42 1.90
C VAL A 140 -6.48 11.56 1.04
N GLU A 141 -7.05 12.74 1.23
CA GLU A 141 -6.53 13.99 0.69
C GLU A 141 -5.50 14.54 1.66
N GLY A 142 -4.42 15.12 1.15
CA GLY A 142 -3.34 15.67 1.95
C GLY A 142 -2.27 16.31 1.08
N GLU A 143 -1.08 16.47 1.63
CA GLU A 143 0.04 17.14 0.96
C GLU A 143 1.31 16.29 1.02
N ALA A 144 2.08 16.32 -0.07
CA ALA A 144 3.45 15.85 -0.14
C ALA A 144 4.31 16.94 -0.79
N PHE A 145 5.42 17.34 -0.15
CA PHE A 145 6.29 18.44 -0.63
C PHE A 145 5.52 19.74 -0.89
N ASP A 146 4.64 20.12 0.04
CA ASP A 146 3.81 21.34 0.00
C ASP A 146 2.87 21.41 -1.23
N ARG A 147 2.50 20.23 -1.77
CA ARG A 147 1.56 20.13 -2.91
C ARG A 147 0.45 19.14 -2.63
N PRO A 148 -0.77 19.43 -3.11
CA PRO A 148 -1.90 18.52 -2.95
C PRO A 148 -1.62 17.15 -3.56
N LEU A 149 -1.92 16.11 -2.80
CA LEU A 149 -1.84 14.71 -3.21
C LEU A 149 -3.00 13.93 -2.59
N THR A 150 -3.76 13.26 -3.43
CA THR A 150 -4.85 12.38 -2.99
C THR A 150 -4.47 10.92 -3.22
N ILE A 151 -4.59 10.11 -2.19
CA ILE A 151 -4.33 8.66 -2.24
C ILE A 151 -5.64 7.93 -2.02
N VAL A 152 -6.01 7.06 -2.98
CA VAL A 152 -7.22 6.24 -2.93
C VAL A 152 -6.83 4.77 -2.89
N ALA A 153 -7.07 4.09 -1.77
CA ALA A 153 -7.01 2.64 -1.69
C ALA A 153 -8.40 2.06 -1.97
N THR A 154 -8.49 1.03 -2.83
CA THR A 154 -9.78 0.47 -3.23
C THR A 154 -9.76 -1.06 -3.30
N HIS A 155 -10.90 -1.67 -2.94
CA HIS A 155 -11.13 -3.09 -3.14
C HIS A 155 -12.59 -3.31 -3.59
N ARG A 156 -12.78 -3.47 -4.91
CA ARG A 156 -14.09 -3.73 -5.55
C ARG A 156 -15.18 -2.73 -5.16
N SER A 157 -14.80 -1.47 -4.98
CA SER A 157 -15.75 -0.43 -4.61
C SER A 157 -16.77 -0.18 -5.74
N ARG A 158 -18.06 -0.23 -5.39
CA ARG A 158 -19.16 0.15 -6.29
C ARG A 158 -19.32 1.66 -6.38
N SER A 159 -18.83 2.40 -5.41
CA SER A 159 -18.92 3.86 -5.32
C SER A 159 -17.66 4.58 -5.80
N LEU A 160 -16.65 3.85 -6.29
CA LEU A 160 -15.39 4.46 -6.75
C LEU A 160 -15.64 5.51 -7.86
N GLY A 161 -16.53 5.23 -8.81
CA GLY A 161 -16.85 6.18 -9.88
C GLY A 161 -17.45 7.49 -9.36
N VAL A 162 -18.32 7.42 -8.36
CA VAL A 162 -18.91 8.61 -7.70
C VAL A 162 -17.82 9.39 -6.95
N LEU A 163 -16.96 8.71 -6.21
CA LEU A 163 -15.82 9.32 -5.53
C LEU A 163 -14.91 10.07 -6.52
N LEU A 164 -14.61 9.46 -7.68
CA LEU A 164 -13.76 10.09 -8.69
C LEU A 164 -14.44 11.29 -9.38
N ASP A 165 -15.75 11.27 -9.54
CA ASP A 165 -16.51 12.43 -10.03
C ASP A 165 -16.45 13.60 -9.00
N GLU A 166 -16.52 13.31 -7.70
CA GLU A 166 -16.36 14.30 -6.62
C GLU A 166 -14.93 14.90 -6.60
N LEU A 167 -13.90 14.05 -6.70
CA LEU A 167 -12.50 14.47 -6.66
C LEU A 167 -12.06 15.30 -7.89
N LYS A 168 -12.67 15.08 -9.06
CA LYS A 168 -12.33 15.78 -10.30
C LYS A 168 -12.71 17.27 -10.29
N THR A 169 -13.57 17.70 -9.38
CA THR A 169 -13.99 19.11 -9.27
C THR A 169 -12.92 20.03 -8.70
N ALA A 170 -11.87 19.48 -8.08
CA ALA A 170 -10.73 20.27 -7.58
C ALA A 170 -9.70 20.44 -8.71
N GLU A 171 -9.36 21.69 -9.05
CA GLU A 171 -8.25 22.01 -9.94
C GLU A 171 -6.93 21.56 -9.28
N ASP A 172 -5.99 21.07 -10.08
CA ASP A 172 -4.63 20.61 -9.66
C ASP A 172 -4.59 19.41 -8.68
N ASN A 173 -5.60 18.56 -8.65
CA ASN A 173 -5.59 17.40 -7.77
C ASN A 173 -4.73 16.25 -8.36
N ASN A 174 -3.57 15.99 -7.75
CA ASN A 174 -2.73 14.83 -8.06
C ASN A 174 -3.29 13.61 -7.35
N ILE A 175 -3.68 12.58 -8.11
CA ILE A 175 -4.38 11.41 -7.56
C ILE A 175 -3.63 10.14 -7.89
N ILE A 176 -3.45 9.28 -6.87
CA ILE A 176 -2.94 7.92 -7.00
C ILE A 176 -4.02 6.97 -6.46
N ILE A 177 -4.48 6.04 -7.30
CA ILE A 177 -5.45 5.01 -6.93
C ILE A 177 -4.75 3.66 -6.92
N LEU A 178 -4.89 2.88 -5.85
CA LEU A 178 -4.25 1.58 -5.70
C LEU A 178 -5.26 0.52 -5.26
N GLY A 179 -5.14 -0.69 -5.82
CA GLY A 179 -5.92 -1.84 -5.44
C GLY A 179 -6.84 -2.38 -6.53
N ASP A 180 -7.84 -3.19 -6.15
CA ASP A 180 -8.82 -3.75 -7.08
C ASP A 180 -9.89 -2.71 -7.44
N ALA A 181 -9.62 -1.98 -8.50
CA ALA A 181 -10.47 -0.90 -8.99
C ALA A 181 -11.66 -1.40 -9.86
N GLY A 182 -11.79 -2.71 -10.04
CA GLY A 182 -12.88 -3.30 -10.82
C GLY A 182 -12.79 -3.03 -12.32
N LYS A 183 -13.96 -2.85 -12.97
CA LYS A 183 -14.07 -2.69 -14.45
C LYS A 183 -14.43 -1.26 -14.87
N LEU A 184 -14.06 -0.25 -14.12
CA LEU A 184 -14.35 1.14 -14.48
C LEU A 184 -13.57 1.60 -15.71
N ASN A 185 -14.17 2.46 -16.52
CA ASN A 185 -13.48 3.13 -17.62
C ASN A 185 -12.73 4.36 -17.10
N PHE A 186 -11.49 4.17 -16.64
CA PHE A 186 -10.67 5.22 -16.03
C PHE A 186 -10.28 6.35 -16.98
N LYS A 187 -10.37 6.14 -18.29
CA LYS A 187 -10.12 7.20 -19.30
C LYS A 187 -11.09 8.38 -19.16
N LYS A 188 -12.31 8.14 -18.60
CA LYS A 188 -13.27 9.22 -18.31
C LYS A 188 -12.68 10.29 -17.39
N TRP A 189 -11.78 9.90 -16.49
CA TRP A 189 -11.13 10.79 -15.51
C TRP A 189 -9.66 11.09 -15.83
N ALA A 190 -9.22 10.82 -17.06
CA ALA A 190 -7.84 11.02 -17.51
C ALA A 190 -6.78 10.23 -16.71
N PHE A 191 -7.16 9.13 -16.06
CA PHE A 191 -6.20 8.25 -15.41
C PHE A 191 -5.53 7.30 -16.40
N VAL A 192 -4.25 7.05 -16.16
CA VAL A 192 -3.46 6.01 -16.82
C VAL A 192 -3.14 4.88 -15.86
N GLU A 193 -3.08 3.64 -16.37
CA GLU A 193 -2.64 2.49 -15.57
C GLU A 193 -1.11 2.47 -15.54
N ALA A 194 -0.53 2.89 -14.42
CA ALA A 194 0.92 2.88 -14.23
C ALA A 194 1.49 1.44 -14.21
N THR A 195 0.73 0.47 -13.72
CA THR A 195 1.11 -0.96 -13.70
C THR A 195 0.88 -1.71 -15.02
N LEU A 196 0.53 -1.01 -16.11
CA LEU A 196 0.30 -1.62 -17.43
C LEU A 196 1.54 -2.40 -17.91
N GLY A 197 2.75 -1.89 -17.66
CA GLY A 197 4.00 -2.58 -18.02
C GLY A 197 4.16 -3.94 -17.32
N ALA A 198 3.76 -4.04 -16.04
CA ALA A 198 3.74 -5.31 -15.32
C ALA A 198 2.71 -6.28 -15.92
N ARG A 199 1.52 -5.78 -16.23
CA ARG A 199 0.45 -6.56 -16.87
C ARG A 199 0.86 -7.12 -18.22
N LEU A 200 1.45 -6.30 -19.08
CA LEU A 200 1.92 -6.72 -20.42
C LEU A 200 3.09 -7.71 -20.34
N ALA A 201 3.90 -7.63 -19.30
CA ALA A 201 4.98 -8.58 -19.02
C ALA A 201 4.48 -9.89 -18.34
N GLY A 202 3.17 -10.08 -18.18
CA GLY A 202 2.58 -11.26 -17.54
C GLY A 202 2.85 -11.35 -16.02
N ARG A 203 3.29 -10.25 -15.39
CA ARG A 203 3.46 -10.21 -13.93
C ARG A 203 2.11 -9.97 -13.27
N GLY A 204 1.79 -10.79 -12.29
CA GLY A 204 0.59 -10.71 -11.51
C GLY A 204 0.90 -10.55 -10.02
N ASN A 205 -0.09 -10.13 -9.24
CA ASN A 205 0.03 -10.02 -7.79
C ASN A 205 -0.73 -11.13 -7.04
N ARG A 206 -1.44 -12.01 -7.76
CA ARG A 206 -2.06 -13.22 -7.19
C ARG A 206 -2.16 -14.35 -8.22
N ILE A 207 -2.39 -15.56 -7.71
CA ILE A 207 -2.71 -16.73 -8.56
C ILE A 207 -4.20 -17.03 -8.50
N LEU A 208 -4.82 -17.17 -9.67
CA LEU A 208 -6.18 -17.68 -9.83
C LEU A 208 -6.15 -18.87 -10.80
N ARG A 209 -6.63 -20.04 -10.35
CA ARG A 209 -6.66 -21.26 -11.17
C ARG A 209 -5.31 -21.58 -11.83
N GLY A 210 -4.22 -21.37 -11.10
CA GLY A 210 -2.86 -21.65 -11.58
C GLY A 210 -2.25 -20.58 -12.50
N VAL A 211 -2.95 -19.49 -12.78
CA VAL A 211 -2.48 -18.38 -13.64
C VAL A 211 -2.24 -17.12 -12.81
N TRP A 212 -1.17 -16.41 -13.14
CA TRP A 212 -0.90 -15.11 -12.56
C TRP A 212 -1.89 -14.04 -13.06
N HIS A 213 -2.47 -13.30 -12.15
CA HIS A 213 -3.36 -12.18 -12.43
C HIS A 213 -2.86 -10.93 -11.72
N LEU A 214 -2.78 -9.82 -12.42
CA LEU A 214 -2.65 -8.50 -11.84
C LEU A 214 -4.05 -8.01 -11.49
N GLN A 215 -4.51 -8.36 -10.29
CA GLN A 215 -5.85 -8.01 -9.82
C GLN A 215 -5.88 -6.60 -9.25
N ASP A 216 -4.88 -6.26 -8.44
CA ASP A 216 -4.68 -4.91 -7.95
C ASP A 216 -3.86 -4.13 -8.97
N CYS A 217 -4.19 -2.88 -9.20
CA CYS A 217 -3.50 -2.01 -10.15
C CYS A 217 -3.18 -0.64 -9.52
N VAL A 218 -2.31 0.10 -10.17
CA VAL A 218 -2.05 1.51 -9.86
C VAL A 218 -2.52 2.36 -11.03
N LEU A 219 -3.37 3.33 -10.72
CA LEU A 219 -3.87 4.33 -11.65
C LEU A 219 -3.47 5.71 -11.15
N THR A 220 -3.08 6.61 -12.03
CA THR A 220 -2.72 7.98 -11.67
C THR A 220 -2.99 8.95 -12.81
N ASN A 221 -3.25 10.21 -12.47
CA ASN A 221 -3.29 11.34 -13.40
C ASN A 221 -2.00 12.17 -13.35
N ILE A 222 -1.00 11.75 -12.56
CA ILE A 222 0.28 12.45 -12.42
C ILE A 222 1.17 12.13 -13.62
N GLU A 223 1.58 13.16 -14.36
CA GLU A 223 2.39 13.00 -15.57
C GLU A 223 3.89 12.76 -15.31
N ALA A 224 4.35 12.87 -14.05
CA ALA A 224 5.74 12.65 -13.69
C ALA A 224 6.20 11.22 -14.02
N GLN A 225 7.48 11.11 -14.41
CA GLN A 225 8.11 9.80 -14.65
C GLN A 225 8.02 8.92 -13.40
N ASN A 226 7.54 7.70 -13.57
CA ASN A 226 7.37 6.77 -12.47
C ASN A 226 7.81 5.35 -12.82
N ARG A 227 8.02 4.57 -11.76
CA ARG A 227 8.24 3.12 -11.81
C ARG A 227 7.12 2.45 -11.04
N SER A 228 6.38 1.58 -11.70
CA SER A 228 5.28 0.85 -11.08
C SER A 228 5.36 -0.63 -11.41
N ASP A 229 5.22 -1.48 -10.41
CA ASP A 229 5.30 -2.92 -10.59
C ASP A 229 4.66 -3.68 -9.42
N VAL A 230 4.70 -5.00 -9.52
CA VAL A 230 4.44 -5.92 -8.41
C VAL A 230 5.73 -6.05 -7.58
N TYR A 231 5.59 -5.91 -6.26
CA TYR A 231 6.70 -6.09 -5.33
C TYR A 231 6.95 -7.57 -5.08
N ILE A 232 7.93 -8.13 -5.81
CA ILE A 232 8.28 -9.54 -5.74
C ILE A 232 9.61 -9.70 -5.01
N ARG A 233 9.64 -10.56 -3.99
CA ARG A 233 10.84 -11.01 -3.30
C ARG A 233 10.78 -12.53 -3.15
N PRO A 234 11.93 -13.26 -3.21
CA PRO A 234 11.94 -14.74 -3.11
C PRO A 234 11.23 -15.26 -1.85
N TRP A 235 11.36 -14.56 -0.73
CA TRP A 235 10.76 -14.94 0.55
C TRP A 235 9.26 -14.69 0.63
N LEU A 236 8.66 -13.91 -0.29
CA LEU A 236 7.20 -13.78 -0.42
C LEU A 236 6.56 -14.93 -1.21
N LEU A 237 7.37 -15.79 -1.80
CA LEU A 237 6.92 -16.91 -2.62
C LEU A 237 7.12 -18.24 -1.88
N ASP A 238 6.23 -19.18 -2.11
CA ASP A 238 6.42 -20.55 -1.65
C ASP A 238 7.36 -21.33 -2.61
N ARG A 239 7.61 -22.60 -2.31
CA ARG A 239 8.50 -23.46 -3.11
C ARG A 239 8.03 -23.67 -4.56
N ARG A 240 6.76 -23.37 -4.87
CA ARG A 240 6.19 -23.46 -6.23
C ARG A 240 6.32 -22.13 -6.98
N GLY A 241 6.90 -21.08 -6.34
CA GLY A 241 7.02 -19.76 -6.93
C GLY A 241 5.70 -18.97 -6.96
N VAL A 242 4.74 -19.29 -6.10
CA VAL A 242 3.47 -18.54 -5.96
C VAL A 242 3.42 -17.82 -4.61
N PRO A 243 2.55 -16.80 -4.43
CA PRO A 243 2.47 -16.08 -3.16
C PRO A 243 2.34 -17.03 -1.97
N PHE A 244 3.21 -16.89 -0.99
CA PHE A 244 3.21 -17.71 0.22
C PHE A 244 2.09 -17.22 1.15
N ALA A 245 0.94 -17.83 1.00
CA ALA A 245 -0.29 -17.46 1.69
C ALA A 245 -0.30 -17.88 3.17
N THR A 246 -1.05 -17.16 4.00
CA THR A 246 -1.31 -17.54 5.40
C THR A 246 -2.09 -18.85 5.49
N PHE A 247 -3.10 -19.00 4.63
CA PHE A 247 -3.89 -20.21 4.51
C PHE A 247 -3.95 -20.68 3.05
N GLN A 248 -3.98 -21.99 2.84
CA GLN A 248 -4.20 -22.60 1.53
C GLN A 248 -5.13 -23.79 1.66
N GLY A 249 -6.26 -23.73 0.93
CA GLY A 249 -7.29 -24.78 1.03
C GLY A 249 -7.82 -24.98 2.45
N GLY A 250 -7.93 -23.91 3.24
CA GLY A 250 -8.36 -23.95 4.65
C GLY A 250 -7.28 -24.39 5.65
N LYS A 251 -6.09 -24.78 5.17
CA LYS A 251 -4.97 -25.19 6.02
C LYS A 251 -4.03 -24.04 6.29
N TYR A 252 -3.64 -23.84 7.55
CA TYR A 252 -2.63 -22.85 7.94
C TYR A 252 -1.26 -23.21 7.37
N CYS A 253 -0.68 -22.29 6.60
CA CYS A 253 0.64 -22.42 5.98
C CYS A 253 1.68 -21.49 6.61
N GLY A 254 1.24 -20.48 7.36
CA GLY A 254 2.11 -19.53 8.04
C GLY A 254 2.83 -18.55 7.11
N GLY A 255 2.30 -18.31 5.91
CA GLY A 255 2.85 -17.36 4.96
C GLY A 255 2.29 -15.95 5.11
N TYR A 256 2.69 -15.08 4.19
CA TYR A 256 2.45 -13.62 4.24
C TYR A 256 1.04 -13.23 3.78
N SER A 257 0.70 -13.52 2.53
CA SER A 257 -0.61 -13.25 1.92
C SER A 257 -0.76 -14.05 0.63
N SER A 258 -1.99 -14.27 0.18
CA SER A 258 -2.27 -14.76 -1.17
C SER A 258 -2.11 -13.70 -2.26
N TYR A 259 -1.73 -12.48 -1.87
CA TYR A 259 -1.43 -11.35 -2.74
C TYR A 259 0.00 -10.87 -2.52
N LEU A 260 0.64 -10.41 -3.60
CA LEU A 260 1.88 -9.64 -3.54
C LEU A 260 1.53 -8.14 -3.53
N PRO A 261 2.32 -7.28 -2.86
CA PRO A 261 2.13 -5.85 -2.92
C PRO A 261 2.35 -5.31 -4.33
N ILE A 262 1.70 -4.19 -4.65
CA ILE A 262 1.98 -3.37 -5.82
C ILE A 262 2.46 -1.99 -5.38
N TYR A 263 3.18 -1.28 -6.23
CA TYR A 263 3.69 0.05 -5.89
C TYR A 263 3.79 0.98 -7.10
N ILE A 264 3.85 2.27 -6.80
CA ILE A 264 4.32 3.33 -7.69
C ILE A 264 5.40 4.12 -6.97
N TYR A 265 6.45 4.49 -7.69
CA TYR A 265 7.55 5.29 -7.18
C TYR A 265 7.93 6.35 -8.20
N PHE A 266 8.01 7.59 -7.77
CA PHE A 266 8.45 8.75 -8.52
C PHE A 266 9.85 9.16 -8.08
N ASP A 267 10.79 9.31 -9.01
CA ASP A 267 12.11 9.85 -8.68
C ASP A 267 12.02 11.36 -8.37
N ASN A 268 11.03 12.05 -8.98
CA ASN A 268 10.64 13.41 -8.66
C ASN A 268 9.12 13.55 -8.88
N LEU A 269 8.34 13.52 -7.80
CA LEU A 269 6.87 13.49 -7.87
C LEU A 269 6.31 14.75 -8.54
N PHE A 270 6.92 15.91 -8.31
CA PHE A 270 6.49 17.21 -8.84
C PHE A 270 7.63 17.87 -9.66
N ALA A 271 8.20 17.12 -10.62
CA ALA A 271 9.14 17.70 -11.59
C ALA A 271 8.44 18.78 -12.42
N PHE A 272 9.10 19.91 -12.58
CA PHE A 272 8.70 20.99 -13.48
C PHE A 272 9.34 20.81 -14.84
#